data_f82ef070424567eada9ff8237cedb169
#
_entry.id   f82ef070424567eada9ff8237cedb169
#
_cell.length_a   1.000
_cell.length_b   1.000
_cell.length_c   1.000
_cell.angle_alpha   90.00
_cell.angle_beta   90.00
_cell.angle_gamma   90.00
#
_symmetry.space_group_name_H-M   'P 1'
#
loop_
_entity.id
_entity.type
_entity.pdbx_description
1 polymer ?
#
loop_
_entity_poly.entity_id
_entity_poly.type
_entity_poly.pdbx_seq_one_letter_code
_entity_poly.pdbx_strand_id
1 'polypeptide(L)'
;MARILFQTRSGSLSDGVKGRLKAPRKAKTMKPKSLYRAALLEYLYCASFTADPAEACAAYRTYRQLAKKGCPDGWFGLGRARQYGYGVKPNPEKAEKYCRRAAKLGHAEAQEALGCLYEFAEKPDYRRARKWYARAAAQRSSSAPDAAYRLGYLYEKGLGGKKDMQTACRLYRKAAKAGHPDAQRALGYLYEKGLGLPQNHAKSRKWYARAALQADATACNNMGFLHYNGKGVRRSKSLAKKWYKLAARAGSILALSNLGILYEDAGRLKKAVRYYRRAAEAGNKYAAKQLKRLDK
;
A
#
# COMPACT_ATOMS: atom_id res chain seq x y z
N MET A 1 -8.98 -7.20 -15.85
CA MET A 1 -9.81 -6.88 -14.68
C MET A 1 -9.67 -7.85 -13.50
N ALA A 2 -9.57 -9.15 -13.69
CA ALA A 2 -9.53 -10.13 -12.60
C ALA A 2 -8.31 -10.01 -11.64
N ARG A 3 -7.20 -9.38 -12.03
CA ARG A 3 -6.00 -9.20 -11.18
C ARG A 3 -6.13 -8.17 -10.05
N ILE A 4 -7.11 -7.30 -10.11
CA ILE A 4 -7.23 -6.13 -9.20
C ILE A 4 -7.89 -6.47 -7.86
N LEU A 5 -8.72 -7.50 -7.80
CA LEU A 5 -9.52 -7.83 -6.61
C LEU A 5 -8.70 -8.18 -5.35
N PHE A 6 -7.44 -8.59 -5.50
CA PHE A 6 -6.64 -9.12 -4.41
C PHE A 6 -5.16 -8.70 -4.41
N GLN A 7 -4.78 -7.68 -5.19
CA GLN A 7 -3.39 -7.17 -5.27
C GLN A 7 -2.95 -6.36 -4.03
N THR A 8 -3.54 -6.59 -2.87
CA THR A 8 -3.08 -5.98 -1.64
C THR A 8 -2.04 -6.87 -0.98
N ARG A 9 -0.78 -6.45 -1.04
CA ARG A 9 0.41 -7.03 -0.41
C ARG A 9 0.89 -8.40 -0.92
N SER A 10 1.63 -8.41 -2.01
CA SER A 10 2.79 -9.30 -2.16
C SER A 10 4.03 -8.65 -1.53
N GLY A 11 4.02 -8.47 -0.22
CA GLY A 11 5.26 -8.31 0.52
C GLY A 11 5.93 -9.67 0.57
N SER A 12 7.15 -9.77 0.04
CA SER A 12 8.01 -10.94 0.12
C SER A 12 8.05 -11.48 1.55
N LEU A 13 7.34 -12.57 1.80
CA LEU A 13 7.60 -13.41 2.96
C LEU A 13 8.90 -14.17 2.64
N SER A 14 9.99 -13.71 3.26
CA SER A 14 11.28 -14.38 3.29
C SER A 14 11.14 -15.83 3.74
N ASP A 15 11.94 -16.70 3.11
CA ASP A 15 12.09 -18.15 3.33
C ASP A 15 12.46 -18.54 4.78
N GLY A 16 11.57 -18.36 5.75
CA GLY A 16 11.88 -18.59 7.17
C GLY A 16 10.93 -19.50 7.95
N VAL A 17 9.80 -19.91 7.39
CA VAL A 17 8.83 -20.73 8.16
C VAL A 17 8.52 -22.05 7.45
N LYS A 18 9.54 -22.91 7.28
CA LYS A 18 9.37 -24.35 7.00
C LYS A 18 9.29 -25.14 8.31
N GLY A 19 8.37 -24.76 9.19
CA GLY A 19 7.99 -25.57 10.35
C GLY A 19 6.65 -26.24 10.06
N ARG A 20 6.66 -27.59 9.95
CA ARG A 20 5.45 -28.42 9.82
C ARG A 20 4.49 -28.15 10.98
N LEU A 21 3.52 -27.28 10.82
CA LEU A 21 2.37 -27.19 11.72
C LEU A 21 1.44 -28.37 11.42
N LYS A 22 1.62 -29.48 12.18
CA LYS A 22 0.67 -30.60 12.17
C LYS A 22 -0.67 -30.11 12.69
N ALA A 23 -1.74 -30.37 11.94
CA ALA A 23 -3.11 -30.09 12.36
C ALA A 23 -3.37 -30.71 13.76
N PRO A 24 -3.99 -29.98 14.69
CA PRO A 24 -4.28 -30.52 16.01
C PRO A 24 -5.31 -31.65 15.93
N ARG A 25 -4.92 -32.87 16.29
CA ARG A 25 -5.74 -34.10 16.22
C ARG A 25 -6.95 -34.16 17.18
N LYS A 26 -7.16 -33.17 18.06
CA LYS A 26 -8.29 -33.15 19.02
C LYS A 26 -8.85 -31.75 19.20
N ALA A 27 -9.85 -31.39 18.40
CA ALA A 27 -10.59 -30.14 18.54
C ALA A 27 -11.99 -30.40 19.14
N LYS A 28 -12.08 -31.12 20.27
CA LYS A 28 -13.40 -31.36 20.88
C LYS A 28 -13.74 -30.55 22.14
N THR A 29 -12.81 -29.84 22.72
CA THR A 29 -13.10 -29.12 23.98
C THR A 29 -12.23 -27.87 24.10
N MET A 30 -12.56 -26.78 23.45
CA MET A 30 -12.04 -25.47 23.88
C MET A 30 -12.96 -24.31 23.41
N LYS A 31 -13.51 -23.55 24.36
CA LYS A 31 -13.82 -22.15 24.22
C LYS A 31 -12.55 -21.40 24.62
N PRO A 32 -12.04 -20.44 23.80
CA PRO A 32 -12.73 -19.25 23.32
C PRO A 32 -12.85 -19.21 21.79
N LYS A 33 -14.05 -18.92 21.34
CA LYS A 33 -14.48 -18.92 19.92
C LYS A 33 -13.63 -18.04 18.99
N SER A 34 -12.96 -17.02 19.49
CA SER A 34 -12.23 -16.03 18.67
C SER A 34 -10.82 -16.48 18.28
N LEU A 35 -10.02 -17.03 19.21
CA LEU A 35 -8.64 -17.48 18.95
C LEU A 35 -8.59 -18.71 18.05
N TYR A 36 -9.49 -19.68 18.28
CA TYR A 36 -9.60 -20.87 17.42
C TYR A 36 -10.03 -20.49 15.98
N ARG A 37 -10.95 -19.53 15.85
CA ARG A 37 -11.38 -19.01 14.54
C ARG A 37 -10.22 -18.31 13.81
N ALA A 38 -9.44 -17.48 14.51
CA ALA A 38 -8.29 -16.81 13.91
C ALA A 38 -7.23 -17.81 13.46
N ALA A 39 -6.85 -18.77 14.31
CA ALA A 39 -5.89 -19.81 13.99
C ALA A 39 -6.35 -20.73 12.84
N LEU A 40 -7.66 -21.05 12.79
CA LEU A 40 -8.22 -21.83 11.69
C LEU A 40 -8.17 -21.06 10.36
N LEU A 41 -8.47 -19.76 10.38
CA LEU A 41 -8.43 -18.92 9.19
C LEU A 41 -6.99 -18.70 8.70
N GLU A 42 -6.05 -18.55 9.61
CA GLU A 42 -4.62 -18.45 9.28
C GLU A 42 -4.11 -19.76 8.68
N TYR A 43 -4.45 -20.91 9.27
CA TYR A 43 -4.14 -22.22 8.70
C TYR A 43 -4.74 -22.40 7.31
N LEU A 44 -6.03 -22.08 7.12
CA LEU A 44 -6.70 -22.17 5.82
C LEU A 44 -6.09 -21.21 4.79
N TYR A 45 -5.65 -20.03 5.25
CA TYR A 45 -4.94 -19.08 4.42
C TYR A 45 -3.61 -19.67 3.93
N CYS A 46 -2.79 -20.21 4.83
CA CYS A 46 -1.53 -20.87 4.48
C CYS A 46 -1.77 -22.10 3.58
N ALA A 47 -2.72 -22.97 3.93
CA ALA A 47 -3.06 -24.16 3.14
C ALA A 47 -3.57 -23.83 1.72
N SER A 48 -4.18 -22.66 1.52
CA SER A 48 -4.60 -22.21 0.19
C SER A 48 -3.42 -21.87 -0.74
N PHE A 49 -2.25 -21.55 -0.19
CA PHE A 49 -1.05 -21.19 -0.94
C PHE A 49 -0.01 -22.33 -1.03
N THR A 50 -0.32 -23.50 -0.43
CA THR A 50 0.59 -24.65 -0.53
C THR A 50 0.61 -25.20 -1.95
N ALA A 51 1.77 -25.75 -2.35
CA ALA A 51 1.90 -26.47 -3.61
C ALA A 51 1.17 -27.84 -3.59
N ASP A 52 0.61 -28.26 -2.44
CA ASP A 52 -0.14 -29.49 -2.29
C ASP A 52 -1.62 -29.30 -2.70
N PRO A 53 -2.05 -29.86 -3.83
CA PRO A 53 -3.43 -29.78 -4.29
C PRO A 53 -4.45 -30.37 -3.30
N ALA A 54 -4.07 -31.37 -2.51
CA ALA A 54 -4.96 -32.00 -1.54
C ALA A 54 -5.28 -31.07 -0.37
N GLU A 55 -4.28 -30.35 0.14
CA GLU A 55 -4.48 -29.34 1.18
C GLU A 55 -5.33 -28.15 0.67
N ALA A 56 -5.06 -27.68 -0.53
CA ALA A 56 -5.84 -26.61 -1.16
C ALA A 56 -7.31 -27.02 -1.38
N CYS A 57 -7.57 -28.26 -1.79
CA CYS A 57 -8.92 -28.80 -1.90
C CYS A 57 -9.62 -28.92 -0.54
N ALA A 58 -8.90 -29.33 0.50
CA ALA A 58 -9.45 -29.41 1.85
C ALA A 58 -9.81 -28.03 2.40
N ALA A 59 -8.94 -27.03 2.19
CA ALA A 59 -9.21 -25.62 2.54
C ALA A 59 -10.45 -25.09 1.82
N TYR A 60 -10.60 -25.36 0.52
CA TYR A 60 -11.79 -24.96 -0.25
C TYR A 60 -13.09 -25.57 0.30
N ARG A 61 -13.06 -26.88 0.67
CA ARG A 61 -14.24 -27.54 1.29
C ARG A 61 -14.60 -26.88 2.62
N THR A 62 -13.59 -26.54 3.44
CA THR A 62 -13.80 -25.88 4.73
C THR A 62 -14.38 -24.47 4.56
N TYR A 63 -13.85 -23.68 3.63
CA TYR A 63 -14.45 -22.38 3.28
C TYR A 63 -15.91 -22.50 2.84
N ARG A 64 -16.23 -23.55 2.08
CA ARG A 64 -17.62 -23.83 1.67
C ARG A 64 -18.54 -24.14 2.86
N GLN A 65 -18.06 -24.90 3.85
CA GLN A 65 -18.82 -25.15 5.06
C GLN A 65 -19.02 -23.90 5.90
N LEU A 66 -17.97 -23.06 6.06
CA LEU A 66 -18.05 -21.80 6.76
C LEU A 66 -19.02 -20.82 6.07
N ALA A 67 -18.98 -20.77 4.74
CA ALA A 67 -19.91 -19.94 3.95
C ALA A 67 -21.37 -20.37 4.11
N LYS A 68 -21.65 -21.69 4.13
CA LYS A 68 -23.01 -22.21 4.40
C LYS A 68 -23.52 -21.82 5.80
N LYS A 69 -22.62 -21.70 6.79
CA LYS A 69 -22.94 -21.22 8.15
C LYS A 69 -23.05 -19.67 8.22
N GLY A 70 -23.03 -18.98 7.09
CA GLY A 70 -23.12 -17.51 7.04
C GLY A 70 -21.84 -16.77 7.43
N CYS A 71 -20.69 -17.47 7.56
CA CYS A 71 -19.42 -16.84 7.94
C CYS A 71 -18.87 -15.99 6.79
N PRO A 72 -18.59 -14.68 7.00
CA PRO A 72 -18.02 -13.80 5.97
C PRO A 72 -16.66 -14.28 5.46
N ASP A 73 -15.81 -14.79 6.35
CA ASP A 73 -14.48 -15.30 6.01
C ASP A 73 -14.56 -16.52 5.07
N GLY A 74 -15.59 -17.36 5.25
CA GLY A 74 -15.86 -18.48 4.33
C GLY A 74 -16.15 -18.01 2.91
N TRP A 75 -16.98 -16.99 2.75
CA TRP A 75 -17.27 -16.39 1.45
C TRP A 75 -16.05 -15.72 0.84
N PHE A 76 -15.26 -15.03 1.64
CA PHE A 76 -14.03 -14.40 1.17
C PHE A 76 -12.99 -15.44 0.73
N GLY A 77 -12.80 -16.50 1.53
CA GLY A 77 -11.92 -17.63 1.18
C GLY A 77 -12.33 -18.32 -0.13
N LEU A 78 -13.63 -18.57 -0.33
CA LEU A 78 -14.15 -19.08 -1.60
C LEU A 78 -13.87 -18.14 -2.77
N GLY A 79 -14.00 -16.81 -2.56
CA GLY A 79 -13.68 -15.80 -3.55
C GLY A 79 -12.21 -15.88 -3.98
N ARG A 80 -11.28 -15.92 -3.02
CA ARG A 80 -9.85 -16.06 -3.28
C ARG A 80 -9.50 -17.37 -3.98
N ALA A 81 -10.07 -18.49 -3.52
CA ALA A 81 -9.84 -19.78 -4.14
C ALA A 81 -10.27 -19.80 -5.62
N ARG A 82 -11.41 -19.18 -5.96
CA ARG A 82 -11.87 -19.04 -7.36
C ARG A 82 -11.07 -18.04 -8.17
N GLN A 83 -10.46 -17.04 -7.53
CA GLN A 83 -9.61 -16.06 -8.21
C GLN A 83 -8.27 -16.66 -8.63
N TYR A 84 -7.64 -17.42 -7.73
CA TYR A 84 -6.28 -17.92 -7.92
C TYR A 84 -6.18 -19.40 -8.27
N GLY A 85 -7.28 -20.13 -8.24
CA GLY A 85 -7.31 -21.56 -8.55
C GLY A 85 -6.90 -22.45 -7.37
N TYR A 86 -7.02 -21.99 -6.13
CA TYR A 86 -6.64 -22.78 -4.95
C TYR A 86 -7.66 -23.91 -4.70
N GLY A 87 -7.26 -25.14 -4.98
CA GLY A 87 -8.10 -26.33 -4.81
C GLY A 87 -9.37 -26.37 -5.67
N VAL A 88 -9.48 -25.50 -6.67
CA VAL A 88 -10.63 -25.40 -7.57
C VAL A 88 -10.26 -24.64 -8.84
N LYS A 89 -10.86 -25.01 -9.97
CA LYS A 89 -10.68 -24.28 -11.25
C LYS A 89 -11.00 -22.79 -11.09
N PRO A 90 -10.10 -21.88 -11.54
CA PRO A 90 -10.33 -20.43 -11.51
C PRO A 90 -11.66 -20.04 -12.18
N ASN A 91 -12.36 -19.09 -11.58
CA ASN A 91 -13.56 -18.49 -12.15
C ASN A 91 -13.74 -17.07 -11.58
N PRO A 92 -13.33 -16.03 -12.32
CA PRO A 92 -13.39 -14.64 -11.87
C PRO A 92 -14.79 -14.14 -11.51
N GLU A 93 -15.82 -14.56 -12.25
CA GLU A 93 -17.20 -14.16 -11.99
C GLU A 93 -17.71 -14.69 -10.65
N LYS A 94 -17.42 -15.98 -10.37
CA LYS A 94 -17.76 -16.59 -9.07
C LYS A 94 -16.93 -15.96 -7.94
N ALA A 95 -15.66 -15.64 -8.20
CA ALA A 95 -14.79 -14.95 -7.23
C ALA A 95 -15.40 -13.60 -6.83
N GLU A 96 -15.82 -12.79 -7.80
CA GLU A 96 -16.48 -11.52 -7.55
C GLU A 96 -17.79 -11.70 -6.77
N LYS A 97 -18.65 -12.63 -7.18
CA LYS A 97 -19.93 -12.93 -6.50
C LYS A 97 -19.70 -13.28 -5.02
N TYR A 98 -18.70 -14.12 -4.73
CA TYR A 98 -18.37 -14.51 -3.36
C TYR A 98 -17.77 -13.36 -2.56
N CYS A 99 -16.88 -12.56 -3.17
CA CYS A 99 -16.32 -11.36 -2.55
C CYS A 99 -17.43 -10.34 -2.19
N ARG A 100 -18.38 -10.10 -3.11
CA ARG A 100 -19.55 -9.24 -2.85
C ARG A 100 -20.42 -9.76 -1.68
N ARG A 101 -20.58 -11.07 -1.57
CA ARG A 101 -21.31 -11.68 -0.45
C ARG A 101 -20.59 -11.47 0.87
N ALA A 102 -19.27 -11.74 0.92
CA ALA A 102 -18.43 -11.50 2.08
C ALA A 102 -18.48 -10.03 2.54
N ALA A 103 -18.34 -9.10 1.60
CA ALA A 103 -18.36 -7.66 1.89
C ALA A 103 -19.73 -7.19 2.45
N LYS A 104 -20.84 -7.71 1.91
CA LYS A 104 -22.19 -7.44 2.44
C LYS A 104 -22.36 -7.97 3.86
N LEU A 105 -21.71 -9.07 4.20
CA LEU A 105 -21.70 -9.67 5.54
C LEU A 105 -20.68 -8.99 6.49
N GLY A 106 -20.00 -7.95 6.05
CA GLY A 106 -19.12 -7.15 6.89
C GLY A 106 -17.63 -7.52 6.84
N HIS A 107 -17.17 -8.42 5.94
CA HIS A 107 -15.76 -8.76 5.84
C HIS A 107 -14.94 -7.56 5.34
N ALA A 108 -14.01 -7.08 6.16
CA ALA A 108 -13.30 -5.83 5.91
C ALA A 108 -12.43 -5.86 4.63
N GLU A 109 -11.65 -6.92 4.46
CA GLU A 109 -10.80 -7.07 3.26
C GLU A 109 -11.63 -7.23 1.98
N ALA A 110 -12.80 -7.89 2.07
CA ALA A 110 -13.71 -7.96 0.93
C ALA A 110 -14.35 -6.60 0.60
N GLN A 111 -14.62 -5.77 1.60
CA GLN A 111 -15.10 -4.40 1.40
C GLN A 111 -14.04 -3.51 0.74
N GLU A 112 -12.79 -3.61 1.20
CA GLU A 112 -11.67 -2.91 0.57
C GLU A 112 -11.48 -3.37 -0.88
N ALA A 113 -11.48 -4.68 -1.13
CA ALA A 113 -11.35 -5.26 -2.46
C ALA A 113 -12.46 -4.80 -3.42
N LEU A 114 -13.71 -4.66 -2.93
CA LEU A 114 -14.77 -4.06 -3.74
C LEU A 114 -14.57 -2.57 -4.00
N GLY A 115 -14.02 -1.84 -3.03
CA GLY A 115 -13.61 -0.45 -3.24
C GLY A 115 -12.61 -0.34 -4.39
N CYS A 116 -11.58 -1.19 -4.39
CA CYS A 116 -10.60 -1.28 -5.48
C CYS A 116 -11.24 -1.68 -6.82
N LEU A 117 -12.16 -2.66 -6.82
CA LEU A 117 -12.84 -3.08 -8.04
C LEU A 117 -13.58 -1.90 -8.71
N TYR A 118 -14.30 -1.09 -7.92
CA TYR A 118 -15.02 0.06 -8.44
C TYR A 118 -14.09 1.23 -8.81
N GLU A 119 -12.95 1.41 -8.10
CA GLU A 119 -11.98 2.46 -8.40
C GLU A 119 -11.24 2.21 -9.71
N PHE A 120 -10.85 0.96 -9.98
CA PHE A 120 -9.99 0.58 -11.11
C PHE A 120 -10.72 -0.17 -12.23
N ALA A 121 -12.05 -0.10 -12.27
CA ALA A 121 -12.83 -0.62 -13.40
C ALA A 121 -12.51 0.16 -14.69
N GLU A 122 -12.78 -0.40 -15.86
CA GLU A 122 -12.68 0.34 -17.15
C GLU A 122 -13.48 1.63 -17.15
N LYS A 123 -14.69 1.57 -16.52
CA LYS A 123 -15.51 2.75 -16.22
C LYS A 123 -15.60 2.86 -14.69
N PRO A 124 -14.75 3.69 -14.05
CA PRO A 124 -14.69 3.76 -12.60
C PRO A 124 -15.98 4.29 -11.99
N ASP A 125 -16.45 3.63 -10.93
CA ASP A 125 -17.54 4.13 -10.09
C ASP A 125 -16.99 4.57 -8.73
N TYR A 126 -16.41 5.76 -8.70
CA TYR A 126 -15.81 6.31 -7.48
C TYR A 126 -16.83 6.55 -6.35
N ARG A 127 -18.14 6.71 -6.68
CA ARG A 127 -19.20 6.83 -5.66
C ARG A 127 -19.37 5.53 -4.89
N ARG A 128 -19.41 4.39 -5.61
CA ARG A 128 -19.45 3.07 -4.96
C ARG A 128 -18.13 2.75 -4.27
N ALA A 129 -16.99 3.10 -4.86
CA ALA A 129 -15.67 2.93 -4.24
C ALA A 129 -15.60 3.65 -2.89
N ARG A 130 -16.00 4.93 -2.79
CA ARG A 130 -16.08 5.67 -1.52
C ARG A 130 -16.93 4.94 -0.47
N LYS A 131 -18.10 4.42 -0.84
CA LYS A 131 -18.99 3.72 0.09
C LYS A 131 -18.33 2.47 0.68
N TRP A 132 -17.65 1.69 -0.16
CA TRP A 132 -17.01 0.46 0.29
C TRP A 132 -15.74 0.72 1.11
N TYR A 133 -14.89 1.65 0.67
CA TYR A 133 -13.73 2.06 1.46
C TYR A 133 -14.12 2.66 2.81
N ALA A 134 -15.20 3.43 2.87
CA ALA A 134 -15.68 3.98 4.14
C ALA A 134 -16.08 2.87 5.14
N ARG A 135 -16.76 1.81 4.66
CA ARG A 135 -17.11 0.65 5.48
C ARG A 135 -15.87 -0.10 5.96
N ALA A 136 -14.91 -0.38 5.05
CA ALA A 136 -13.67 -1.04 5.41
C ALA A 136 -12.82 -0.22 6.39
N ALA A 137 -12.67 1.08 6.13
CA ALA A 137 -11.92 1.99 6.98
C ALA A 137 -12.52 2.19 8.37
N ALA A 138 -13.83 1.96 8.55
CA ALA A 138 -14.48 2.05 9.86
C ALA A 138 -14.18 0.86 10.76
N GLN A 139 -13.74 -0.26 10.21
CA GLN A 139 -13.46 -1.48 10.96
C GLN A 139 -12.09 -1.43 11.65
N ARG A 140 -11.90 -2.32 12.65
CA ARG A 140 -10.60 -2.58 13.28
C ARG A 140 -9.96 -3.80 12.63
N SER A 141 -9.44 -3.63 11.41
CA SER A 141 -8.87 -4.70 10.59
C SER A 141 -7.53 -4.29 10.01
N SER A 142 -6.76 -5.25 9.51
CA SER A 142 -5.49 -5.02 8.82
C SER A 142 -5.65 -4.20 7.55
N SER A 143 -6.79 -4.30 6.86
CA SER A 143 -7.09 -3.54 5.64
C SER A 143 -7.62 -2.13 5.88
N ALA A 144 -7.99 -1.78 7.12
CA ALA A 144 -8.55 -0.47 7.43
C ALA A 144 -7.61 0.71 7.10
N PRO A 145 -6.28 0.63 7.31
CA PRO A 145 -5.36 1.70 6.92
C PRO A 145 -5.30 1.92 5.41
N ASP A 146 -5.28 0.84 4.61
CA ASP A 146 -5.26 0.90 3.15
C ASP A 146 -6.57 1.53 2.63
N ALA A 147 -7.71 1.07 3.15
CA ALA A 147 -9.02 1.62 2.81
C ALA A 147 -9.15 3.11 3.21
N ALA A 148 -8.63 3.50 4.37
CA ALA A 148 -8.63 4.89 4.82
C ALA A 148 -7.74 5.77 3.93
N TYR A 149 -6.56 5.30 3.52
CA TYR A 149 -5.69 6.02 2.59
C TYR A 149 -6.38 6.24 1.24
N ARG A 150 -6.94 5.19 0.63
CA ARG A 150 -7.65 5.27 -0.65
C ARG A 150 -8.85 6.20 -0.58
N LEU A 151 -9.67 6.07 0.47
CA LEU A 151 -10.79 6.97 0.70
C LEU A 151 -10.34 8.43 0.82
N GLY A 152 -9.23 8.67 1.54
CA GLY A 152 -8.62 9.99 1.66
C GLY A 152 -8.22 10.56 0.30
N TYR A 153 -7.62 9.75 -0.56
CA TYR A 153 -7.27 10.13 -1.94
C TYR A 153 -8.51 10.51 -2.78
N LEU A 154 -9.58 9.72 -2.70
CA LEU A 154 -10.82 10.03 -3.41
C LEU A 154 -11.44 11.36 -2.94
N TYR A 155 -11.37 11.67 -1.64
CA TYR A 155 -11.81 12.97 -1.12
C TYR A 155 -10.87 14.12 -1.53
N GLU A 156 -9.55 13.91 -1.52
CA GLU A 156 -8.56 14.89 -1.99
C GLU A 156 -8.79 15.30 -3.44
N LYS A 157 -9.09 14.33 -4.31
CA LYS A 157 -9.30 14.57 -5.75
C LYS A 157 -10.74 14.93 -6.11
N GLY A 158 -11.71 14.79 -5.20
CA GLY A 158 -13.12 15.01 -5.51
C GLY A 158 -13.74 13.88 -6.35
N LEU A 159 -13.09 12.70 -6.40
CA LEU A 159 -13.57 11.56 -7.17
C LEU A 159 -14.77 10.89 -6.49
N GLY A 160 -15.88 10.74 -7.19
CA GLY A 160 -17.12 10.16 -6.67
C GLY A 160 -17.94 11.09 -5.76
N GLY A 161 -17.66 12.41 -5.77
CA GLY A 161 -18.38 13.45 -5.04
C GLY A 161 -17.53 14.68 -4.76
N LYS A 162 -18.04 15.59 -3.96
CA LYS A 162 -17.35 16.85 -3.64
C LYS A 162 -15.94 16.60 -3.06
N LYS A 163 -14.98 17.43 -3.49
CA LYS A 163 -13.64 17.49 -2.92
C LYS A 163 -13.73 17.98 -1.47
N ASP A 164 -13.04 17.28 -0.56
CA ASP A 164 -13.01 17.63 0.84
C ASP A 164 -11.61 17.32 1.43
N MET A 165 -10.79 18.37 1.49
CA MET A 165 -9.42 18.26 2.00
C MET A 165 -9.37 17.99 3.51
N GLN A 166 -10.34 18.47 4.28
CA GLN A 166 -10.37 18.24 5.72
C GLN A 166 -10.63 16.77 6.03
N THR A 167 -11.63 16.17 5.35
CA THR A 167 -11.89 14.73 5.46
C THR A 167 -10.70 13.91 4.94
N ALA A 168 -10.08 14.29 3.83
CA ALA A 168 -8.87 13.63 3.32
C ALA A 168 -7.74 13.64 4.36
N CYS A 169 -7.44 14.78 4.96
CA CYS A 169 -6.42 14.93 6.00
C CYS A 169 -6.70 14.06 7.23
N ARG A 170 -7.98 13.97 7.66
CA ARG A 170 -8.39 13.12 8.78
C ARG A 170 -8.16 11.63 8.47
N LEU A 171 -8.52 11.19 7.27
CA LEU A 171 -8.35 9.82 6.81
C LEU A 171 -6.87 9.45 6.63
N TYR A 172 -6.07 10.31 6.00
CA TYR A 172 -4.62 10.11 5.92
C TYR A 172 -3.97 10.05 7.30
N ARG A 173 -4.39 10.90 8.25
CA ARG A 173 -3.88 10.84 9.63
C ARG A 173 -4.23 9.52 10.31
N LYS A 174 -5.44 8.99 10.09
CA LYS A 174 -5.86 7.68 10.59
C LYS A 174 -4.95 6.58 10.03
N ALA A 175 -4.79 6.52 8.71
CA ALA A 175 -3.95 5.53 8.03
C ALA A 175 -2.45 5.67 8.41
N ALA A 176 -1.92 6.90 8.46
CA ALA A 176 -0.53 7.18 8.80
C ALA A 176 -0.17 6.77 10.25
N LYS A 177 -1.09 6.99 11.21
CA LYS A 177 -0.93 6.53 12.59
C LYS A 177 -0.92 5.00 12.68
N ALA A 178 -1.65 4.32 11.82
CA ALA A 178 -1.66 2.86 11.71
C ALA A 178 -0.45 2.30 10.94
N GLY A 179 0.47 3.16 10.50
CA GLY A 179 1.72 2.73 9.87
C GLY A 179 1.72 2.73 8.34
N HIS A 180 0.61 3.06 7.67
CA HIS A 180 0.53 3.03 6.19
C HIS A 180 1.54 4.00 5.55
N PRO A 181 2.53 3.52 4.74
CA PRO A 181 3.63 4.34 4.26
C PRO A 181 3.18 5.48 3.33
N ASP A 182 2.31 5.19 2.37
CA ASP A 182 1.80 6.22 1.46
C ASP A 182 1.00 7.30 2.18
N ALA A 183 0.24 6.94 3.23
CA ALA A 183 -0.48 7.90 4.04
C ALA A 183 0.48 8.76 4.88
N GLN A 184 1.56 8.19 5.39
CA GLN A 184 2.62 8.94 6.07
C GLN A 184 3.28 9.93 5.12
N ARG A 185 3.62 9.50 3.91
CA ARG A 185 4.17 10.37 2.86
C ARG A 185 3.18 11.47 2.45
N ALA A 186 1.91 11.11 2.19
CA ALA A 186 0.87 12.08 1.85
C ALA A 186 0.70 13.14 2.95
N LEU A 187 0.62 12.71 4.21
CA LEU A 187 0.49 13.63 5.34
C LEU A 187 1.74 14.54 5.51
N GLY A 188 2.93 14.00 5.23
CA GLY A 188 4.17 14.78 5.14
C GLY A 188 4.07 15.89 4.09
N TYR A 189 3.57 15.58 2.91
CA TYR A 189 3.36 16.53 1.82
C TYR A 189 2.31 17.59 2.17
N LEU A 190 1.19 17.19 2.76
CA LEU A 190 0.14 18.12 3.17
C LEU A 190 0.64 19.14 4.20
N TYR A 191 1.45 18.70 5.18
CA TYR A 191 2.11 19.61 6.12
C TYR A 191 3.19 20.48 5.46
N GLU A 192 3.91 19.96 4.45
CA GLU A 192 4.92 20.76 3.72
C GLU A 192 4.27 21.90 2.93
N LYS A 193 3.14 21.63 2.29
CA LYS A 193 2.48 22.60 1.41
C LYS A 193 1.38 23.42 2.10
N GLY A 194 0.94 23.04 3.29
CA GLY A 194 -0.20 23.71 3.95
C GLY A 194 -1.54 23.40 3.31
N LEU A 195 -1.71 22.21 2.71
CA LEU A 195 -2.94 21.82 2.01
C LEU A 195 -3.92 21.15 2.97
N GLY A 196 -5.03 21.83 3.27
CA GLY A 196 -6.03 21.35 4.24
C GLY A 196 -5.56 21.27 5.69
N LEU A 197 -4.31 21.62 5.94
CA LEU A 197 -3.67 21.70 7.25
C LEU A 197 -2.75 22.92 7.27
N PRO A 198 -2.53 23.58 8.43
CA PRO A 198 -1.53 24.63 8.55
C PRO A 198 -0.14 24.11 8.17
N GLN A 199 0.61 24.88 7.37
CA GLN A 199 1.96 24.51 6.97
C GLN A 199 2.85 24.28 8.19
N ASN A 200 3.58 23.16 8.20
CA ASN A 200 4.48 22.82 9.30
C ASN A 200 5.57 21.86 8.83
N HIS A 201 6.72 22.41 8.50
CA HIS A 201 7.86 21.63 8.00
C HIS A 201 8.41 20.65 9.05
N ALA A 202 8.31 20.94 10.36
CA ALA A 202 8.74 20.03 11.41
C ALA A 202 7.85 18.79 11.49
N LYS A 203 6.52 18.96 11.36
CA LYS A 203 5.57 17.84 11.25
C LYS A 203 5.76 17.08 9.95
N SER A 204 5.94 17.77 8.82
CA SER A 204 6.25 17.17 7.52
C SER A 204 7.45 16.23 7.63
N ARG A 205 8.57 16.72 8.17
CA ARG A 205 9.77 15.91 8.39
C ARG A 205 9.51 14.66 9.23
N LYS A 206 8.76 14.78 10.33
CA LYS A 206 8.43 13.62 11.18
C LYS A 206 7.66 12.55 10.40
N TRP A 207 6.74 12.94 9.54
CA TRP A 207 5.96 11.99 8.75
C TRP A 207 6.76 11.39 7.59
N TYR A 208 7.55 12.20 6.87
CA TYR A 208 8.46 11.67 5.85
C TYR A 208 9.50 10.71 6.44
N ALA A 209 10.04 11.00 7.63
CA ALA A 209 10.98 10.09 8.28
C ALA A 209 10.36 8.71 8.58
N ARG A 210 9.08 8.66 9.02
CA ARG A 210 8.38 7.40 9.25
C ARG A 210 8.18 6.60 7.96
N ALA A 211 7.79 7.26 6.86
CA ALA A 211 7.67 6.61 5.55
C ALA A 211 9.04 6.14 5.03
N ALA A 212 10.09 6.94 5.21
CA ALA A 212 11.46 6.61 4.81
C ALA A 212 12.03 5.39 5.55
N LEU A 213 11.66 5.18 6.82
CA LEU A 213 12.00 3.96 7.58
C LEU A 213 11.38 2.70 6.97
N GLN A 214 10.30 2.85 6.20
CA GLN A 214 9.66 1.77 5.44
C GLN A 214 10.16 1.69 3.99
N ALA A 215 11.33 2.27 3.71
CA ALA A 215 11.98 2.30 2.39
C ALA A 215 11.17 3.03 1.29
N ASP A 216 10.24 3.95 1.65
CA ASP A 216 9.56 4.79 0.66
C ASP A 216 10.57 5.73 -0.02
N ALA A 217 10.85 5.47 -1.30
CA ALA A 217 11.84 6.20 -2.08
C ALA A 217 11.51 7.69 -2.23
N THR A 218 10.21 8.01 -2.32
CA THR A 218 9.74 9.40 -2.46
C THR A 218 9.88 10.15 -1.14
N ALA A 219 9.57 9.51 -0.01
CA ALA A 219 9.78 10.12 1.30
C ALA A 219 11.27 10.37 1.58
N CYS A 220 12.15 9.42 1.22
CA CYS A 220 13.59 9.61 1.29
C CYS A 220 14.05 10.82 0.44
N ASN A 221 13.52 10.95 -0.80
CA ASN A 221 13.81 12.10 -1.64
C ASN A 221 13.33 13.41 -0.99
N ASN A 222 12.13 13.42 -0.43
CA ASN A 222 11.57 14.60 0.23
C ASN A 222 12.36 14.98 1.50
N MET A 223 12.84 14.00 2.26
CA MET A 223 13.79 14.25 3.36
C MET A 223 15.08 14.92 2.88
N GLY A 224 15.63 14.48 1.76
CA GLY A 224 16.76 15.11 1.09
C GLY A 224 16.46 16.57 0.73
N PHE A 225 15.31 16.84 0.17
CA PHE A 225 14.84 18.18 -0.20
C PHE A 225 14.70 19.11 1.03
N LEU A 226 14.13 18.62 2.14
CA LEU A 226 14.02 19.40 3.37
C LEU A 226 15.40 19.81 3.90
N HIS A 227 16.37 18.88 3.93
CA HIS A 227 17.74 19.18 4.36
C HIS A 227 18.50 20.08 3.39
N TYR A 228 18.30 19.92 2.08
CA TYR A 228 18.95 20.76 1.08
C TYR A 228 18.51 22.23 1.19
N ASN A 229 17.20 22.47 1.43
CA ASN A 229 16.64 23.80 1.52
C ASN A 229 16.57 24.37 2.94
N GLY A 230 16.85 23.59 3.97
CA GLY A 230 16.73 24.03 5.37
C GLY A 230 15.28 24.20 5.84
N LYS A 231 14.32 23.46 5.24
CA LYS A 231 12.90 23.56 5.60
C LYS A 231 12.56 22.72 6.84
N GLY A 232 12.32 23.39 7.98
CA GLY A 232 12.04 22.75 9.26
C GLY A 232 13.21 21.98 9.88
N VAL A 233 14.42 22.19 9.33
CA VAL A 233 15.70 21.65 9.79
C VAL A 233 16.84 22.61 9.43
N ARG A 234 17.96 22.53 10.12
CA ARG A 234 19.19 23.20 9.70
C ARG A 234 19.59 22.71 8.32
N ARG A 235 19.87 23.63 7.39
CA ARG A 235 20.34 23.32 6.04
C ARG A 235 21.60 22.48 6.08
N SER A 236 21.61 21.36 5.35
CA SER A 236 22.77 20.45 5.31
C SER A 236 22.83 19.72 3.97
N LYS A 237 23.75 20.18 3.09
CA LYS A 237 24.02 19.49 1.81
C LYS A 237 24.55 18.05 2.03
N SER A 238 25.26 17.81 3.12
CA SER A 238 25.77 16.47 3.48
C SER A 238 24.64 15.49 3.81
N LEU A 239 23.68 15.88 4.66
CA LEU A 239 22.52 15.08 4.98
C LEU A 239 21.59 14.91 3.77
N ALA A 240 21.37 15.97 3.00
CA ALA A 240 20.60 15.89 1.76
C ALA A 240 21.18 14.85 0.81
N LYS A 241 22.52 14.84 0.63
CA LYS A 241 23.20 13.83 -0.20
C LYS A 241 22.99 12.41 0.31
N LYS A 242 23.02 12.17 1.64
CA LYS A 242 22.76 10.85 2.21
C LYS A 242 21.33 10.39 1.88
N TRP A 243 20.34 11.24 2.08
CA TRP A 243 18.95 10.95 1.81
C TRP A 243 18.65 10.73 0.31
N TYR A 244 19.19 11.57 -0.58
CA TYR A 244 19.05 11.37 -2.02
C TYR A 244 19.72 10.08 -2.50
N LYS A 245 20.88 9.70 -1.95
CA LYS A 245 21.49 8.40 -2.27
C LYS A 245 20.62 7.24 -1.84
N LEU A 246 20.01 7.31 -0.64
CA LEU A 246 19.08 6.29 -0.16
C LEU A 246 17.85 6.19 -1.10
N ALA A 247 17.26 7.33 -1.44
CA ALA A 247 16.13 7.40 -2.37
C ALA A 247 16.48 6.83 -3.76
N ALA A 248 17.67 7.15 -4.29
CA ALA A 248 18.14 6.64 -5.58
C ALA A 248 18.37 5.12 -5.58
N ARG A 249 18.85 4.55 -4.46
CA ARG A 249 18.95 3.10 -4.26
C ARG A 249 17.58 2.43 -4.22
N ALA A 250 16.59 3.11 -3.65
CA ALA A 250 15.19 2.67 -3.62
C ALA A 250 14.42 2.97 -4.92
N GLY A 251 15.11 3.36 -6.02
CA GLY A 251 14.53 3.54 -7.35
C GLY A 251 14.00 4.94 -7.66
N SER A 252 14.24 5.96 -6.82
CA SER A 252 13.77 7.32 -7.12
C SER A 252 14.58 7.99 -8.22
N ILE A 253 13.96 8.17 -9.39
CA ILE A 253 14.56 8.91 -10.53
C ILE A 253 14.77 10.39 -10.17
N LEU A 254 13.84 10.98 -9.42
CA LEU A 254 13.96 12.37 -8.96
C LEU A 254 15.19 12.56 -8.06
N ALA A 255 15.52 11.57 -7.25
CA ALA A 255 16.70 11.64 -6.39
C ALA A 255 18.00 11.62 -7.19
N LEU A 256 18.04 10.93 -8.34
CA LEU A 256 19.20 11.00 -9.25
C LEU A 256 19.38 12.42 -9.78
N SER A 257 18.31 13.08 -10.23
CA SER A 257 18.38 14.48 -10.66
C SER A 257 18.81 15.41 -9.54
N ASN A 258 18.29 15.22 -8.32
CA ASN A 258 18.65 16.02 -7.15
C ASN A 258 20.12 15.81 -6.73
N LEU A 259 20.66 14.60 -6.91
CA LEU A 259 22.10 14.35 -6.75
C LEU A 259 22.92 15.09 -7.81
N GLY A 260 22.44 15.13 -9.05
CA GLY A 260 23.04 15.94 -10.13
C GLY A 260 23.14 17.41 -9.73
N ILE A 261 22.04 18.02 -9.32
CA ILE A 261 21.97 19.40 -8.83
C ILE A 261 22.97 19.61 -7.66
N LEU A 262 22.96 18.71 -6.68
CA LEU A 262 23.80 18.83 -5.49
C LEU A 262 25.31 18.79 -5.84
N TYR A 263 25.70 17.95 -6.81
CA TYR A 263 27.07 17.87 -7.27
C TYR A 263 27.46 19.05 -8.18
N GLU A 264 26.54 19.57 -8.98
CA GLU A 264 26.72 20.80 -9.76
C GLU A 264 26.93 22.00 -8.86
N ASP A 265 26.10 22.18 -7.82
CA ASP A 265 26.26 23.22 -6.80
C ASP A 265 27.59 23.14 -6.00
N ALA A 266 28.23 21.99 -6.01
CA ALA A 266 29.52 21.77 -5.39
C ALA A 266 30.69 21.89 -6.38
N GLY A 267 30.45 22.37 -7.63
CA GLY A 267 31.45 22.49 -8.69
C GLY A 267 31.95 21.16 -9.25
N ARG A 268 31.32 20.03 -8.89
CA ARG A 268 31.77 18.69 -9.26
C ARG A 268 31.07 18.22 -10.54
N LEU A 269 31.30 18.92 -11.65
CA LEU A 269 30.56 18.75 -12.91
C LEU A 269 30.61 17.31 -13.46
N LYS A 270 31.78 16.65 -13.47
CA LYS A 270 31.89 15.25 -13.90
C LYS A 270 30.91 14.31 -13.14
N LYS A 271 30.71 14.53 -11.83
CA LYS A 271 29.76 13.75 -11.04
C LYS A 271 28.32 14.16 -11.32
N ALA A 272 28.05 15.45 -11.51
CA ALA A 272 26.73 15.96 -11.87
C ALA A 272 26.24 15.34 -13.19
N VAL A 273 27.07 15.39 -14.23
CA VAL A 273 26.79 14.78 -15.55
C VAL A 273 26.47 13.28 -15.41
N ARG A 274 27.25 12.53 -14.62
CA ARG A 274 26.99 11.10 -14.39
C ARG A 274 25.59 10.85 -13.80
N TYR A 275 25.16 11.65 -12.82
CA TYR A 275 23.86 11.50 -12.18
C TYR A 275 22.73 11.97 -13.09
N TYR A 276 22.90 13.08 -13.82
CA TYR A 276 21.94 13.55 -14.81
C TYR A 276 21.76 12.55 -15.94
N ARG A 277 22.83 11.91 -16.44
CA ARG A 277 22.76 10.87 -17.47
C ARG A 277 21.88 9.71 -16.99
N ARG A 278 22.15 9.15 -15.82
CA ARG A 278 21.34 8.09 -15.24
C ARG A 278 19.86 8.48 -15.05
N ALA A 279 19.61 9.72 -14.66
CA ALA A 279 18.24 10.21 -14.52
C ALA A 279 17.56 10.39 -15.89
N ALA A 280 18.27 10.88 -16.91
CA ALA A 280 17.77 11.07 -18.27
C ALA A 280 17.46 9.72 -18.94
N GLU A 281 18.34 8.73 -18.82
CA GLU A 281 18.14 7.35 -19.27
C GLU A 281 16.88 6.73 -18.65
N ALA A 282 16.59 7.08 -17.39
CA ALA A 282 15.36 6.69 -16.70
C ALA A 282 14.15 7.59 -17.04
N GLY A 283 14.23 8.47 -18.04
CA GLY A 283 13.12 9.28 -18.53
C GLY A 283 12.94 10.65 -17.86
N ASN A 284 13.89 11.12 -17.07
CA ASN A 284 13.80 12.44 -16.44
C ASN A 284 14.11 13.57 -17.45
N LYS A 285 13.08 14.29 -17.90
CA LYS A 285 13.21 15.37 -18.90
C LYS A 285 14.07 16.55 -18.40
N TYR A 286 14.02 16.86 -17.10
CA TYR A 286 14.84 17.91 -16.52
C TYR A 286 16.32 17.57 -16.62
N ALA A 287 16.69 16.33 -16.22
CA ALA A 287 18.08 15.86 -16.32
C ALA A 287 18.60 15.85 -17.74
N ALA A 288 17.79 15.42 -18.71
CA ALA A 288 18.13 15.49 -20.13
C ALA A 288 18.42 16.93 -20.61
N LYS A 289 17.63 17.91 -20.17
CA LYS A 289 17.89 19.34 -20.45
C LYS A 289 19.20 19.82 -19.83
N GLN A 290 19.51 19.40 -18.58
CA GLN A 290 20.75 19.81 -17.92
C GLN A 290 21.99 19.21 -18.60
N LEU A 291 21.91 17.96 -19.10
CA LEU A 291 23.00 17.37 -19.88
C LEU A 291 23.31 18.20 -21.12
N LYS A 292 22.31 18.53 -21.93
CA LYS A 292 22.48 19.38 -23.12
C LYS A 292 23.09 20.76 -22.80
N ARG A 293 22.89 21.27 -21.58
CA ARG A 293 23.49 22.52 -21.14
C ARG A 293 24.96 22.37 -20.74
N LEU A 294 25.31 21.24 -20.15
CA LEU A 294 26.67 20.98 -19.62
C LEU A 294 27.61 20.39 -20.69
N ASP A 295 27.07 19.87 -21.80
CA ASP A 295 27.83 19.39 -22.97
C ASP A 295 28.21 20.53 -23.94
N LYS A 296 27.74 21.76 -23.70
CA LYS A 296 28.14 23.01 -24.38
C LYS A 296 29.28 23.70 -23.64
#